data_a7c2bfd6f6a85095b9840419ce58bd83
#
_entry.id   a7c2bfd6f6a85095b9840419ce58bd83
#
_cell.length_a   1.000
_cell.length_b   1.000
_cell.length_c   1.000
_cell.angle_alpha   90.00
_cell.angle_beta   90.00
_cell.angle_gamma   90.00
#
_symmetry.space_group_name_H-M   'P 1'
#
loop_
_entity.id
_entity.type
_entity.pdbx_description
1 polymer ?
#
loop_
_entity_poly.entity_id
_entity_poly.type
_entity_poly.pdbx_seq_one_letter_code
_entity_poly.pdbx_strand_id
1 'polypeptide(L)'
;GSPGACSPETSLNREWSIERARHTYSIPHWSEGYVDVGADGRLLVQPRGPGGPEVALAEVIAQARHRGLELPVLVRFVDILGDKLRRLQRAFGTAMADHDYDGAYTAIYPIKVNQHRNVASELVANGEHGFGLEAGSKPELMAVLALSRRGAIVVCNGYKDREFLRLALIGRRLGLDTHIVIEKPSELTVALEEAAALGVEPRFGVRLRLASLGAGKWQNTGGEKSK
;
A
#
# COMPACT_ATOMS: atom_id res chain seq x y z
N GLY A 1 -49.74 -50.41 -8.91
CA GLY A 1 -48.88 -49.28 -8.63
C GLY A 1 -47.75 -49.19 -9.64
N SER A 2 -47.83 -48.24 -10.57
CA SER A 2 -46.80 -47.99 -11.56
C SER A 2 -45.60 -47.28 -10.92
N PRO A 3 -44.35 -47.60 -11.23
CA PRO A 3 -43.22 -46.85 -10.75
C PRO A 3 -43.12 -45.53 -11.51
N GLY A 4 -43.05 -44.45 -10.76
CA GLY A 4 -42.87 -43.10 -11.28
C GLY A 4 -41.57 -42.98 -12.09
N ALA A 5 -41.71 -42.46 -13.30
CA ALA A 5 -40.59 -42.12 -14.15
C ALA A 5 -39.76 -41.04 -13.47
N CYS A 6 -38.53 -41.36 -13.15
CA CYS A 6 -37.50 -40.38 -12.76
C CYS A 6 -37.26 -39.48 -13.99
N SER A 7 -37.55 -38.21 -13.84
CA SER A 7 -37.25 -37.20 -14.88
C SER A 7 -35.77 -37.20 -15.14
N PRO A 8 -35.29 -37.17 -16.39
CA PRO A 8 -33.87 -37.09 -16.66
C PRO A 8 -33.36 -35.75 -16.14
N GLU A 9 -32.37 -35.82 -15.28
CA GLU A 9 -31.56 -34.67 -14.86
C GLU A 9 -31.18 -33.90 -16.09
N THR A 10 -31.62 -32.67 -16.12
CA THR A 10 -31.28 -31.69 -17.15
C THR A 10 -29.76 -31.62 -17.20
N SER A 11 -29.17 -32.20 -18.22
CA SER A 11 -27.73 -32.13 -18.47
C SER A 11 -27.30 -30.66 -18.45
N LEU A 12 -26.45 -30.31 -17.50
CA LEU A 12 -25.79 -29.02 -17.35
C LEU A 12 -24.78 -28.81 -18.49
N ASN A 13 -25.21 -28.96 -19.72
CA ASN A 13 -24.45 -28.47 -20.88
C ASN A 13 -24.66 -26.97 -21.00
N ARG A 14 -24.22 -26.25 -20.00
CA ARG A 14 -24.19 -24.80 -20.04
C ARG A 14 -22.97 -24.41 -20.87
N GLU A 15 -23.20 -23.94 -22.08
CA GLU A 15 -22.15 -23.42 -22.92
C GLU A 15 -21.27 -22.43 -22.16
N TRP A 16 -19.97 -22.47 -22.42
CA TRP A 16 -19.03 -21.51 -21.85
C TRP A 16 -19.38 -20.09 -22.32
N SER A 17 -19.30 -19.12 -21.42
CA SER A 17 -19.42 -17.69 -21.77
C SER A 17 -18.48 -16.88 -20.90
N ILE A 18 -18.11 -15.71 -21.36
CA ILE A 18 -17.27 -14.75 -20.62
C ILE A 18 -17.93 -14.38 -19.29
N GLU A 19 -19.26 -14.12 -19.30
CA GLU A 19 -20.01 -13.79 -18.10
C GLU A 19 -20.00 -14.92 -17.07
N ARG A 20 -20.13 -16.15 -17.55
CA ARG A 20 -20.05 -17.32 -16.69
C ARG A 20 -18.64 -17.50 -16.10
N ALA A 21 -17.60 -17.27 -16.89
CA ALA A 21 -16.23 -17.28 -16.40
C ALA A 21 -16.02 -16.20 -15.33
N ARG A 22 -16.44 -14.96 -15.57
CA ARG A 22 -16.39 -13.86 -14.59
C ARG A 22 -17.07 -14.23 -13.28
N HIS A 23 -18.26 -14.84 -13.35
CA HIS A 23 -19.00 -15.26 -12.17
C HIS A 23 -18.31 -16.42 -11.45
N THR A 24 -17.93 -17.48 -12.18
CA THR A 24 -17.30 -18.68 -11.62
C THR A 24 -16.02 -18.35 -10.87
N TYR A 25 -15.19 -17.48 -11.42
CA TYR A 25 -13.93 -17.03 -10.81
C TYR A 25 -14.08 -15.79 -9.96
N SER A 26 -15.28 -15.28 -9.74
CA SER A 26 -15.58 -14.08 -8.93
C SER A 26 -14.73 -12.86 -9.29
N ILE A 27 -14.37 -12.73 -10.56
CA ILE A 27 -13.43 -11.70 -11.03
C ILE A 27 -13.82 -10.27 -10.59
N PRO A 28 -15.09 -9.82 -10.72
CA PRO A 28 -15.48 -8.47 -10.31
C PRO A 28 -15.25 -8.17 -8.83
N HIS A 29 -15.25 -9.21 -7.97
CA HIS A 29 -15.17 -9.04 -6.51
C HIS A 29 -13.75 -8.89 -5.99
N TRP A 30 -12.76 -9.51 -6.64
CA TRP A 30 -11.37 -9.44 -6.18
C TRP A 30 -10.48 -8.54 -7.03
N SER A 31 -10.85 -8.32 -8.30
CA SER A 31 -9.99 -7.62 -9.25
C SER A 31 -10.07 -6.10 -9.16
N GLU A 32 -11.15 -5.57 -8.59
CA GLU A 32 -11.46 -4.12 -8.55
C GLU A 32 -11.35 -3.44 -9.92
N GLY A 33 -11.60 -4.18 -10.99
CA GLY A 33 -11.54 -3.72 -12.37
C GLY A 33 -10.15 -3.77 -13.00
N TYR A 34 -9.12 -4.27 -12.30
CA TYR A 34 -7.78 -4.42 -12.87
C TYR A 34 -7.60 -5.70 -13.66
N VAL A 35 -8.49 -6.67 -13.51
CA VAL A 35 -8.44 -7.95 -14.24
C VAL A 35 -9.80 -8.26 -14.82
N ASP A 36 -9.83 -8.74 -16.06
CA ASP A 36 -11.05 -9.19 -16.74
C ASP A 36 -10.76 -10.36 -17.69
N VAL A 37 -11.82 -10.94 -18.25
CA VAL A 37 -11.76 -11.97 -19.29
C VAL A 37 -12.03 -11.31 -20.63
N GLY A 38 -11.09 -11.43 -21.56
CA GLY A 38 -11.22 -10.92 -22.91
C GLY A 38 -12.23 -11.71 -23.76
N ALA A 39 -12.59 -11.15 -24.91
CA ALA A 39 -13.53 -11.78 -25.85
C ALA A 39 -13.08 -13.17 -26.35
N ASP A 40 -11.79 -13.42 -26.33
CA ASP A 40 -11.15 -14.69 -26.69
C ASP A 40 -10.94 -15.65 -25.51
N GLY A 41 -11.44 -15.31 -24.32
CA GLY A 41 -11.34 -16.10 -23.10
C GLY A 41 -9.99 -15.94 -22.36
N ARG A 42 -9.08 -15.13 -22.83
CA ARG A 42 -7.81 -14.86 -22.14
C ARG A 42 -7.99 -13.92 -20.97
N LEU A 43 -7.19 -14.11 -19.93
CA LEU A 43 -7.13 -13.19 -18.80
C LEU A 43 -6.39 -11.93 -19.21
N LEU A 44 -7.06 -10.79 -19.09
CA LEU A 44 -6.53 -9.47 -19.37
C LEU A 44 -6.27 -8.71 -18.09
N VAL A 45 -5.18 -7.99 -18.03
CA VAL A 45 -4.85 -7.08 -16.93
C VAL A 45 -4.87 -5.65 -17.45
N GLN A 46 -5.55 -4.75 -16.74
CA GLN A 46 -5.65 -3.31 -17.01
C GLN A 46 -4.90 -2.53 -15.91
N PRO A 47 -3.57 -2.40 -15.99
CA PRO A 47 -2.77 -1.90 -14.87
C PRO A 47 -3.07 -0.45 -14.46
N ARG A 48 -3.71 0.32 -15.36
CA ARG A 48 -4.11 1.71 -15.11
C ARG A 48 -5.60 1.88 -14.82
N GLY A 49 -6.27 0.77 -14.53
CA GLY A 49 -7.70 0.73 -14.25
C GLY A 49 -8.57 0.47 -15.48
N PRO A 50 -9.89 0.33 -15.27
CA PRO A 50 -10.85 0.03 -16.32
C PRO A 50 -10.79 1.04 -17.48
N GLY A 51 -10.75 0.54 -18.71
CA GLY A 51 -10.64 1.35 -19.92
C GLY A 51 -9.22 1.82 -20.26
N GLY A 52 -8.24 1.45 -19.47
CA GLY A 52 -6.83 1.66 -19.75
C GLY A 52 -6.24 0.62 -20.71
N PRO A 53 -4.91 0.68 -20.96
CA PRO A 53 -4.22 -0.33 -21.75
C PRO A 53 -4.39 -1.73 -21.18
N GLU A 54 -4.64 -2.70 -22.05
CA GLU A 54 -4.83 -4.10 -21.68
C GLU A 54 -3.57 -4.91 -21.96
N VAL A 55 -3.26 -5.83 -21.07
CA VAL A 55 -2.14 -6.77 -21.19
C VAL A 55 -2.67 -8.19 -21.00
N ALA A 56 -2.55 -9.04 -22.02
CA ALA A 56 -2.90 -10.44 -21.88
C ALA A 56 -1.86 -11.18 -21.02
N LEU A 57 -2.28 -11.79 -19.93
CA LEU A 57 -1.37 -12.50 -19.02
C LEU A 57 -0.62 -13.64 -19.72
N ALA A 58 -1.27 -14.31 -20.68
CA ALA A 58 -0.65 -15.35 -21.48
C ALA A 58 0.56 -14.84 -22.28
N GLU A 59 0.51 -13.61 -22.79
CA GLU A 59 1.61 -12.99 -23.52
C GLU A 59 2.79 -12.67 -22.60
N VAL A 60 2.51 -12.21 -21.38
CA VAL A 60 3.55 -11.96 -20.36
C VAL A 60 4.29 -13.27 -20.03
N ILE A 61 3.55 -14.38 -19.86
CA ILE A 61 4.12 -15.69 -19.59
C ILE A 61 4.95 -16.18 -20.79
N ALA A 62 4.45 -16.00 -22.00
CA ALA A 62 5.19 -16.38 -23.21
C ALA A 62 6.50 -15.61 -23.35
N GLN A 63 6.48 -14.29 -23.09
CA GLN A 63 7.69 -13.45 -23.08
C GLN A 63 8.66 -13.84 -21.97
N ALA A 64 8.18 -14.18 -20.78
CA ALA A 64 9.02 -14.65 -19.67
C ALA A 64 9.76 -15.94 -20.06
N ARG A 65 9.06 -16.91 -20.65
CA ARG A 65 9.67 -18.15 -21.16
C ARG A 65 10.67 -17.89 -22.28
N HIS A 66 10.35 -17.01 -23.22
CA HIS A 66 11.27 -16.64 -24.31
C HIS A 66 12.57 -16.02 -23.77
N ARG A 67 12.51 -15.35 -22.63
CA ARG A 67 13.68 -14.80 -21.91
C ARG A 67 14.38 -15.80 -21.00
N GLY A 68 14.02 -17.08 -21.06
CA GLY A 68 14.64 -18.15 -20.28
C GLY A 68 14.19 -18.23 -18.82
N LEU A 69 13.09 -17.58 -18.44
CA LEU A 69 12.51 -17.72 -17.09
C LEU A 69 11.67 -18.98 -17.01
N GLU A 70 11.89 -19.77 -15.98
CA GLU A 70 11.11 -20.97 -15.69
C GLU A 70 9.98 -20.66 -14.69
N LEU A 71 8.88 -21.42 -14.74
CA LEU A 71 7.79 -21.32 -13.79
C LEU A 71 8.14 -22.08 -12.48
N PRO A 72 7.69 -21.57 -11.31
CA PRO A 72 6.75 -20.45 -11.12
C PRO A 72 7.41 -19.07 -11.24
N VAL A 73 6.65 -18.07 -11.73
CA VAL A 73 7.09 -16.67 -11.89
C VAL A 73 6.13 -15.75 -11.14
N LEU A 74 6.68 -14.80 -10.37
CA LEU A 74 5.89 -13.72 -9.78
C LEU A 74 5.83 -12.54 -10.74
N VAL A 75 4.64 -12.23 -11.25
CA VAL A 75 4.37 -11.06 -12.10
C VAL A 75 3.80 -9.94 -11.26
N ARG A 76 4.37 -8.73 -11.40
CA ARG A 76 3.84 -7.51 -10.76
C ARG A 76 3.54 -6.47 -11.81
N PHE A 77 2.33 -5.96 -11.77
CA PHE A 77 1.90 -4.80 -12.55
C PHE A 77 2.00 -3.56 -11.66
N VAL A 78 3.16 -2.92 -11.66
CA VAL A 78 3.48 -1.83 -10.72
C VAL A 78 2.61 -0.57 -10.94
N ASP A 79 2.12 -0.34 -12.16
CA ASP A 79 1.21 0.76 -12.46
C ASP A 79 -0.08 0.72 -11.60
N ILE A 80 -0.51 -0.47 -11.14
CA ILE A 80 -1.65 -0.63 -10.23
C ILE A 80 -1.39 0.09 -8.91
N LEU A 81 -0.17 0.09 -8.41
CA LEU A 81 0.17 0.80 -7.16
C LEU A 81 -0.04 2.31 -7.32
N GLY A 82 0.44 2.88 -8.41
CA GLY A 82 0.25 4.29 -8.73
C GLY A 82 -1.22 4.65 -8.91
N ASP A 83 -2.00 3.81 -9.60
CA ASP A 83 -3.43 4.05 -9.77
C ASP A 83 -4.19 3.96 -8.44
N LYS A 84 -3.90 2.98 -7.60
CA LYS A 84 -4.48 2.87 -6.25
C LYS A 84 -4.18 4.08 -5.39
N LEU A 85 -2.95 4.58 -5.42
CA LEU A 85 -2.57 5.78 -4.67
C LEU A 85 -3.37 7.00 -5.15
N ARG A 86 -3.45 7.22 -6.48
CA ARG A 86 -4.25 8.32 -7.05
C ARG A 86 -5.74 8.20 -6.73
N ARG A 87 -6.30 6.98 -6.73
CA ARG A 87 -7.71 6.75 -6.35
C ARG A 87 -7.95 7.11 -4.89
N LEU A 88 -7.03 6.73 -3.99
CA LEU A 88 -7.11 7.07 -2.57
C LEU A 88 -7.02 8.58 -2.37
N GLN A 89 -6.06 9.26 -2.99
CA GLN A 89 -5.90 10.71 -2.90
C GLN A 89 -7.13 11.46 -3.43
N ARG A 90 -7.69 11.00 -4.56
CA ARG A 90 -8.94 11.58 -5.11
C ARG A 90 -10.13 11.39 -4.17
N ALA A 91 -10.28 10.21 -3.57
CA ALA A 91 -11.38 9.96 -2.64
C ALA A 91 -11.36 10.90 -1.44
N PHE A 92 -10.16 11.10 -0.84
CA PHE A 92 -9.99 12.07 0.23
C PHE A 92 -10.19 13.51 -0.26
N GLY A 93 -9.65 13.87 -1.42
CA GLY A 93 -9.84 15.21 -1.99
C GLY A 93 -11.31 15.53 -2.25
N THR A 94 -12.09 14.58 -2.77
CA THR A 94 -13.54 14.74 -2.94
C THR A 94 -14.24 14.93 -1.58
N ALA A 95 -13.95 14.07 -0.61
CA ALA A 95 -14.56 14.18 0.71
C ALA A 95 -14.21 15.51 1.41
N MET A 96 -12.98 15.99 1.27
CA MET A 96 -12.55 17.29 1.81
C MET A 96 -13.33 18.44 1.16
N ALA A 97 -13.53 18.40 -0.16
CA ALA A 97 -14.33 19.40 -0.87
C ALA A 97 -15.80 19.36 -0.47
N ASP A 98 -16.38 18.17 -0.36
CA ASP A 98 -17.80 17.98 0.02
C ASP A 98 -18.11 18.45 1.45
N HIS A 99 -17.10 18.52 2.31
CA HIS A 99 -17.23 18.92 3.71
C HIS A 99 -16.53 20.25 4.05
N ASP A 100 -16.17 21.03 3.06
CA ASP A 100 -15.47 22.34 3.23
C ASP A 100 -14.27 22.24 4.19
N TYR A 101 -13.47 21.17 4.06
CA TYR A 101 -12.33 20.92 4.91
C TYR A 101 -11.04 21.54 4.34
N ASP A 102 -10.49 22.55 5.03
CA ASP A 102 -9.30 23.31 4.62
C ASP A 102 -7.96 22.59 4.82
N GLY A 103 -7.94 21.42 5.43
CA GLY A 103 -6.71 20.68 5.70
C GLY A 103 -6.10 20.08 4.44
N ALA A 104 -4.97 19.41 4.62
CA ALA A 104 -4.33 18.64 3.57
C ALA A 104 -4.39 17.13 3.90
N TYR A 105 -4.55 16.31 2.87
CA TYR A 105 -4.40 14.86 2.98
C TYR A 105 -3.03 14.43 2.51
N THR A 106 -2.33 13.64 3.31
CA THR A 106 -1.07 13.01 2.94
C THR A 106 -1.14 11.51 3.15
N ALA A 107 -0.96 10.74 2.09
CA ALA A 107 -0.85 9.29 2.18
C ALA A 107 0.54 8.91 2.68
N ILE A 108 0.62 8.16 3.77
CA ILE A 108 1.89 7.67 4.33
C ILE A 108 1.98 6.16 4.11
N TYR A 109 3.01 5.72 3.39
CA TYR A 109 3.24 4.31 3.14
C TYR A 109 4.27 3.73 4.12
N PRO A 110 3.88 2.78 4.99
CA PRO A 110 4.82 2.08 5.86
C PRO A 110 5.70 1.13 5.03
N ILE A 111 7.01 1.38 5.00
CA ILE A 111 7.92 0.60 4.15
C ILE A 111 7.96 -0.89 4.51
N LYS A 112 7.66 -1.23 5.77
CA LYS A 112 7.58 -2.62 6.25
C LYS A 112 6.53 -3.47 5.54
N VAL A 113 5.52 -2.87 4.92
CA VAL A 113 4.46 -3.60 4.19
C VAL A 113 5.05 -4.32 2.99
N ASN A 114 5.88 -3.63 2.20
CA ASN A 114 6.68 -4.23 1.14
C ASN A 114 7.89 -3.35 0.85
N GLN A 115 9.07 -3.82 1.25
CA GLN A 115 10.35 -3.11 1.14
C GLN A 115 11.01 -3.26 -0.24
N HIS A 116 10.37 -3.97 -1.17
CA HIS A 116 10.94 -4.17 -2.49
C HIS A 116 11.13 -2.82 -3.19
N ARG A 117 12.37 -2.56 -3.65
CA ARG A 117 12.74 -1.26 -4.22
C ARG A 117 11.77 -0.79 -5.32
N ASN A 118 11.38 -1.68 -6.24
CA ASN A 118 10.48 -1.32 -7.33
C ASN A 118 9.09 -0.89 -6.83
N VAL A 119 8.59 -1.50 -5.75
CA VAL A 119 7.31 -1.11 -5.12
C VAL A 119 7.42 0.26 -4.49
N ALA A 120 8.41 0.46 -3.62
CA ALA A 120 8.59 1.73 -2.91
C ALA A 120 8.91 2.88 -3.88
N SER A 121 9.78 2.65 -4.87
CA SER A 121 10.12 3.66 -5.87
C SER A 121 8.93 4.06 -6.75
N GLU A 122 8.07 3.11 -7.12
CA GLU A 122 6.84 3.37 -7.88
C GLU A 122 5.88 4.26 -7.09
N LEU A 123 5.68 3.95 -5.81
CA LEU A 123 4.83 4.77 -4.94
C LEU A 123 5.39 6.19 -4.76
N VAL A 124 6.70 6.32 -4.55
CA VAL A 124 7.37 7.64 -4.46
C VAL A 124 7.25 8.41 -5.78
N ALA A 125 7.37 7.72 -6.92
CA ALA A 125 7.28 8.36 -8.24
C ALA A 125 5.87 8.89 -8.55
N ASN A 126 4.83 8.18 -8.09
CA ASN A 126 3.42 8.53 -8.32
C ASN A 126 2.81 9.36 -7.19
N GLY A 127 3.49 9.50 -6.06
CA GLY A 127 2.92 10.15 -4.87
C GLY A 127 2.90 11.67 -4.91
N GLU A 128 3.71 12.29 -5.78
CA GLU A 128 3.84 13.77 -5.92
C GLU A 128 3.75 14.55 -4.60
N HIS A 129 2.94 15.60 -4.57
CA HIS A 129 2.61 16.34 -3.36
C HIS A 129 1.50 15.62 -2.58
N GLY A 130 1.73 15.27 -1.32
CA GLY A 130 0.76 14.57 -0.48
C GLY A 130 1.03 13.05 -0.33
N PHE A 131 2.29 12.67 -0.47
CA PHE A 131 2.76 11.33 -0.19
C PHE A 131 4.03 11.36 0.68
N GLY A 132 4.14 10.38 1.58
CA GLY A 132 5.31 10.19 2.42
C GLY A 132 5.55 8.72 2.75
N LEU A 133 6.68 8.46 3.39
CA LEU A 133 7.07 7.12 3.83
C LEU A 133 7.14 7.05 5.36
N GLU A 134 6.87 5.87 5.91
CA GLU A 134 7.04 5.60 7.34
C GLU A 134 8.12 4.54 7.53
N ALA A 135 8.94 4.74 8.55
CA ALA A 135 9.96 3.81 9.01
C ALA A 135 9.85 3.54 10.51
N GLY A 136 9.96 2.28 10.90
CA GLY A 136 9.90 1.83 12.29
C GLY A 136 11.21 1.22 12.82
N SER A 137 12.26 1.19 12.00
CA SER A 137 13.59 0.68 12.38
C SER A 137 14.70 1.43 11.65
N LYS A 138 15.94 1.32 12.14
CA LYS A 138 17.10 1.98 11.50
C LYS A 138 17.31 1.54 10.04
N PRO A 139 17.29 0.25 9.69
CA PRO A 139 17.42 -0.17 8.29
C PRO A 139 16.29 0.36 7.40
N GLU A 140 15.05 0.38 7.91
CA GLU A 140 13.92 0.98 7.20
C GLU A 140 14.13 2.47 6.97
N LEU A 141 14.58 3.21 7.99
CA LEU A 141 14.85 4.63 7.88
C LEU A 141 15.96 4.93 6.86
N MET A 142 17.03 4.14 6.84
CA MET A 142 18.07 4.27 5.83
C MET A 142 17.52 4.11 4.40
N ALA A 143 16.66 3.09 4.18
CA ALA A 143 16.02 2.88 2.88
C ALA A 143 15.08 4.03 2.52
N VAL A 144 14.30 4.53 3.49
CA VAL A 144 13.39 5.67 3.30
C VAL A 144 14.16 6.94 2.94
N LEU A 145 15.25 7.25 3.64
CA LEU A 145 16.08 8.42 3.34
C LEU A 145 16.70 8.33 1.95
N ALA A 146 17.10 7.13 1.51
CA ALA A 146 17.67 6.90 0.18
C ALA A 146 16.65 7.04 -0.96
N LEU A 147 15.36 6.77 -0.69
CA LEU A 147 14.29 6.83 -1.67
C LEU A 147 13.58 8.19 -1.72
N SER A 148 13.62 8.93 -0.61
CA SER A 148 12.85 10.16 -0.45
C SER A 148 13.48 11.33 -1.22
N ARG A 149 12.61 12.15 -1.83
CA ARG A 149 13.01 13.40 -2.47
C ARG A 149 13.01 14.54 -1.45
N ARG A 150 13.78 15.58 -1.71
CA ARG A 150 13.78 16.79 -0.87
C ARG A 150 12.34 17.32 -0.70
N GLY A 151 11.96 17.66 0.54
CA GLY A 151 10.62 18.07 0.90
C GLY A 151 9.63 16.93 1.18
N ALA A 152 10.00 15.68 0.92
CA ALA A 152 9.13 14.54 1.21
C ALA A 152 8.91 14.36 2.72
N ILE A 153 7.70 13.96 3.08
CA ILE A 153 7.34 13.63 4.46
C ILE A 153 7.87 12.25 4.82
N VAL A 154 8.54 12.18 5.97
CA VAL A 154 9.03 10.93 6.57
C VAL A 154 8.51 10.82 8.00
N VAL A 155 7.78 9.75 8.29
CA VAL A 155 7.26 9.49 9.64
C VAL A 155 8.09 8.41 10.31
N CYS A 156 8.66 8.73 11.47
CA CYS A 156 9.49 7.83 12.26
C CYS A 156 8.70 7.29 13.45
N ASN A 157 8.26 6.04 13.35
CA ASN A 157 7.53 5.30 14.39
C ASN A 157 8.44 4.27 15.08
N GLY A 158 7.87 3.53 16.05
CA GLY A 158 8.58 2.48 16.78
C GLY A 158 9.53 3.03 17.84
N TYR A 159 10.15 2.13 18.59
CA TYR A 159 11.14 2.50 19.62
C TYR A 159 12.43 3.00 18.99
N LYS A 160 12.93 4.11 19.52
CA LYS A 160 14.05 4.85 18.93
C LYS A 160 15.20 4.94 19.92
N ASP A 161 16.35 4.44 19.51
CA ASP A 161 17.60 4.72 20.18
C ASP A 161 18.24 6.03 19.65
N ARG A 162 19.33 6.46 20.26
CA ARG A 162 20.05 7.68 19.90
C ARG A 162 20.44 7.73 18.42
N GLU A 163 20.91 6.61 17.87
CA GLU A 163 21.33 6.55 16.46
C GLU A 163 20.16 6.71 15.50
N PHE A 164 19.00 6.09 15.80
CA PHE A 164 17.79 6.28 15.02
C PHE A 164 17.35 7.75 15.03
N LEU A 165 17.31 8.37 16.21
CA LEU A 165 16.92 9.78 16.38
C LEU A 165 17.87 10.71 15.61
N ARG A 166 19.17 10.46 15.73
CA ARG A 166 20.19 11.20 14.98
C ARG A 166 20.02 11.06 13.49
N LEU A 167 19.76 9.85 12.99
CA LEU A 167 19.54 9.59 11.57
C LEU A 167 18.28 10.30 11.05
N ALA A 168 17.19 10.29 11.81
CA ALA A 168 15.95 11.02 11.49
C ALA A 168 16.20 12.54 11.37
N LEU A 169 16.98 13.12 12.30
CA LEU A 169 17.36 14.54 12.29
C LEU A 169 18.31 14.88 11.14
N ILE A 170 19.19 13.97 10.75
CA ILE A 170 20.02 14.12 9.53
C ILE A 170 19.10 14.22 8.31
N GLY A 171 18.02 13.42 8.25
CA GLY A 171 16.99 13.55 7.20
C GLY A 171 16.47 14.98 7.09
N ARG A 172 16.19 15.65 8.21
CA ARG A 172 15.78 17.06 8.19
C ARG A 172 16.87 17.99 7.64
N ARG A 173 18.12 17.78 8.00
CA ARG A 173 19.24 18.56 7.42
C ARG A 173 19.37 18.39 5.91
N LEU A 174 19.01 17.20 5.40
CA LEU A 174 18.96 16.92 3.96
C LEU A 174 17.74 17.55 3.27
N GLY A 175 16.86 18.18 4.04
CA GLY A 175 15.69 18.89 3.53
C GLY A 175 14.42 18.01 3.42
N LEU A 176 14.38 16.90 4.13
CA LEU A 176 13.15 16.10 4.29
C LEU A 176 12.29 16.67 5.42
N ASP A 177 10.98 16.48 5.30
CA ASP A 177 10.04 16.81 6.37
C ASP A 177 9.85 15.61 7.29
N THR A 178 10.83 15.37 8.18
CA THR A 178 10.85 14.25 9.08
C THR A 178 10.09 14.55 10.36
N HIS A 179 9.12 13.68 10.69
CA HIS A 179 8.30 13.70 11.89
C HIS A 179 8.70 12.55 12.80
N ILE A 180 9.16 12.83 14.01
CA ILE A 180 9.58 11.84 15.00
C ILE A 180 8.41 11.61 15.96
N VAL A 181 7.79 10.44 15.91
CA VAL A 181 6.67 10.09 16.78
C VAL A 181 7.22 9.55 18.11
N ILE A 182 7.06 10.31 19.18
CA ILE A 182 7.53 9.97 20.52
C ILE A 182 6.60 8.90 21.13
N GLU A 183 7.19 7.78 21.51
CA GLU A 183 6.50 6.67 22.15
C GLU A 183 6.89 6.53 23.63
N LYS A 184 8.05 7.05 24.02
CA LYS A 184 8.57 7.06 25.42
C LYS A 184 9.10 8.45 25.77
N PRO A 185 8.88 8.94 27.01
CA PRO A 185 9.42 10.23 27.45
C PRO A 185 10.95 10.35 27.29
N SER A 186 11.69 9.26 27.50
CA SER A 186 13.14 9.22 27.33
C SER A 186 13.60 9.50 25.89
N GLU A 187 12.80 9.16 24.88
CA GLU A 187 13.11 9.48 23.48
C GLU A 187 13.12 10.98 23.24
N LEU A 188 12.23 11.74 23.89
CA LEU A 188 12.16 13.20 23.73
C LEU A 188 13.44 13.87 24.19
N THR A 189 13.96 13.48 25.36
CA THR A 189 15.22 14.05 25.90
C THR A 189 16.36 13.82 24.92
N VAL A 190 16.55 12.59 24.47
CA VAL A 190 17.61 12.23 23.53
C VAL A 190 17.43 12.92 22.18
N ALA A 191 16.19 13.05 21.69
CA ALA A 191 15.92 13.75 20.42
C ALA A 191 16.26 15.23 20.49
N LEU A 192 15.98 15.90 21.61
CA LEU A 192 16.33 17.31 21.83
C LEU A 192 17.85 17.51 21.92
N GLU A 193 18.57 16.62 22.61
CA GLU A 193 20.04 16.64 22.67
C GLU A 193 20.65 16.50 21.28
N GLU A 194 20.23 15.53 20.50
CA GLU A 194 20.72 15.32 19.13
C GLU A 194 20.33 16.46 18.18
N ALA A 195 19.13 17.03 18.33
CA ALA A 195 18.67 18.17 17.55
C ALA A 195 19.54 19.40 17.82
N ALA A 196 19.86 19.68 19.10
CA ALA A 196 20.76 20.75 19.48
C ALA A 196 22.18 20.54 18.91
N ALA A 197 22.71 19.32 19.02
CA ALA A 197 24.04 18.97 18.51
C ALA A 197 24.14 19.11 16.97
N LEU A 198 23.05 18.85 16.25
CA LEU A 198 22.99 18.98 14.80
C LEU A 198 22.58 20.37 14.32
N GLY A 199 22.12 21.26 15.21
CA GLY A 199 21.56 22.55 14.86
C GLY A 199 20.31 22.46 13.99
N VAL A 200 19.40 21.52 14.32
CA VAL A 200 18.19 21.22 13.55
C VAL A 200 16.98 21.37 14.44
N GLU A 201 15.92 22.01 13.94
CA GLU A 201 14.63 22.06 14.61
C GLU A 201 13.87 20.75 14.36
N PRO A 202 13.57 19.96 15.41
CA PRO A 202 12.85 18.69 15.26
C PRO A 202 11.34 18.95 15.11
N ARG A 203 10.65 18.04 14.39
CA ARG A 203 9.20 17.96 14.40
C ARG A 203 8.78 16.69 15.14
N PHE A 204 7.94 16.85 16.16
CA PHE A 204 7.49 15.75 16.98
C PHE A 204 6.01 15.43 16.74
N GLY A 205 5.70 14.13 16.77
CA GLY A 205 4.39 13.56 16.99
C GLY A 205 4.36 12.86 18.34
N VAL A 206 3.17 12.59 18.86
CA VAL A 206 2.99 11.83 20.11
C VAL A 206 2.07 10.65 19.82
N ARG A 207 2.49 9.44 20.24
CA ARG A 207 1.64 8.27 20.17
C ARG A 207 0.85 8.13 21.45
N LEU A 208 -0.47 8.23 21.35
CA LEU A 208 -1.39 8.02 22.45
C LEU A 208 -1.87 6.57 22.43
N ARG A 209 -1.77 5.93 23.60
CA ARG A 209 -2.33 4.60 23.82
C ARG A 209 -3.78 4.77 24.28
N LEU A 210 -4.72 4.21 23.50
CA LEU A 210 -6.13 4.26 23.88
C LEU A 210 -6.44 3.24 24.96
N ALA A 211 -7.22 3.65 25.96
CA ALA A 211 -7.74 2.77 27.01
C ALA A 211 -8.99 1.99 26.56
N SER A 212 -9.66 2.46 25.50
CA SER A 212 -10.84 1.80 24.91
C SER A 212 -10.44 0.51 24.18
N LEU A 213 -11.33 -0.49 24.27
CA LEU A 213 -11.19 -1.72 23.45
C LEU A 213 -11.44 -1.38 21.98
N GLY A 214 -10.57 -1.89 21.11
CA GLY A 214 -10.78 -1.79 19.67
C GLY A 214 -11.96 -2.62 19.19
N ALA A 215 -12.46 -2.37 17.98
CA ALA A 215 -13.50 -3.18 17.37
C ALA A 215 -12.93 -4.23 16.40
N GLY A 216 -13.65 -5.35 16.21
CA GLY A 216 -13.31 -6.40 15.24
C GLY A 216 -11.98 -7.10 15.53
N LYS A 217 -11.16 -7.33 14.52
CA LYS A 217 -9.86 -8.01 14.62
C LYS A 217 -8.86 -7.30 15.56
N TRP A 218 -9.10 -6.04 15.90
CA TRP A 218 -8.26 -5.18 16.72
C TRP A 218 -8.72 -5.05 18.17
N GLN A 219 -9.71 -5.85 18.62
CA GLN A 219 -10.21 -5.84 19.99
C GLN A 219 -9.13 -5.98 21.08
N ASN A 220 -8.04 -6.69 20.76
CA ASN A 220 -6.95 -6.95 21.68
C ASN A 220 -5.76 -5.99 21.54
N THR A 221 -5.88 -4.91 20.78
CA THR A 221 -4.80 -3.94 20.58
C THR A 221 -4.85 -2.73 21.54
N GLY A 222 -5.90 -2.62 22.36
CA GLY A 222 -6.02 -1.63 23.41
C GLY A 222 -5.43 -2.08 24.76
N GLY A 223 -5.19 -1.14 25.68
CA GLY A 223 -4.65 -1.41 27.01
C GLY A 223 -3.19 -1.92 26.99
N GLU A 224 -2.84 -2.84 27.90
CA GLU A 224 -1.47 -3.37 28.05
C GLU A 224 -0.96 -4.15 26.83
N LYS A 225 -1.86 -4.62 25.95
CA LYS A 225 -1.52 -5.35 24.71
C LYS A 225 -1.34 -4.45 23.47
N SER A 226 -1.55 -3.15 23.62
CA SER A 226 -1.26 -2.19 22.56
C SER A 226 0.26 -2.06 22.41
N LYS A 227 0.79 -2.62 21.32
CA LYS A 227 2.19 -2.43 20.92
C LYS A 227 2.34 -1.12 20.18
#